data_059e19bdc29cb7232f3a052e57da309c
#
_entry.id   059e19bdc29cb7232f3a052e57da309c
#
_cell.length_a   1.000
_cell.length_b   1.000
_cell.length_c   1.000
_cell.angle_alpha   90.00
_cell.angle_beta   90.00
_cell.angle_gamma   90.00
#
_symmetry.space_group_name_H-M   'P 1'
#
loop_
_entity.id
_entity.type
_entity.pdbx_description
1 polymer ?
#
loop_
_entity_poly.entity_id
_entity_poly.type
_entity_poly.pdbx_seq_one_letter_code
_entity_poly.pdbx_strand_id
1 'polypeptide(L)'
;MINARNLILFAGLAIWLSPVSGPAQEVATKSQSYETKSNIGYYPKGTSDAYQNDRCRLDVYYPTGVKNFPTVVWFHGGGLTGGEKSIPPRLKNKGVAIVTVNYRLSPKVKSPAYIEDAAAAVAWTFQNIETFGGSKDRIFVSGHSAGGYLAAMIGLDKRWLAKHDIDADRIAGLIPYSGHMIDHHTVRAERGIPDTRAIVDELAPLFHVRKDSPPMLLITGDRELEMLGRYEENAYMWRMMKVAGHKTTELFELDGYNHGQMAEPAHPLMLRFIQKTLKQVP
;
A
#
# COMPACT_ATOMS: atom_id res chain seq x y z
N MET A 1 38.08 55.96 57.15
CA MET A 1 38.89 56.92 56.39
C MET A 1 38.80 56.53 54.91
N ILE A 2 38.33 57.46 54.19
CA ILE A 2 38.01 57.66 52.79
C ILE A 2 39.09 57.09 51.83
N ASN A 3 38.71 56.39 50.77
CA ASN A 3 39.40 56.57 49.47
C ASN A 3 38.56 56.14 48.27
N ALA A 4 38.36 57.07 47.56
CA ALA A 4 38.35 57.42 46.09
C ALA A 4 37.96 56.36 45.09
N ARG A 5 36.93 56.71 44.39
CA ARG A 5 36.39 56.12 43.16
C ARG A 5 37.29 56.39 41.96
N ASN A 6 37.61 55.38 41.19
CA ASN A 6 38.07 55.58 39.84
C ASN A 6 36.93 55.26 38.86
N LEU A 7 36.49 56.27 38.14
CA LEU A 7 35.45 56.22 37.11
C LEU A 7 36.17 55.96 35.76
N ILE A 8 35.96 54.81 35.16
CA ILE A 8 36.43 54.53 33.82
C ILE A 8 35.22 54.70 32.85
N LEU A 9 35.30 55.72 32.00
CA LEU A 9 34.39 55.97 30.90
C LEU A 9 34.69 54.96 29.79
N PHE A 10 33.70 54.09 29.44
CA PHE A 10 33.70 53.34 28.21
C PHE A 10 32.92 54.13 27.17
N ALA A 11 33.60 54.59 26.12
CA ALA A 11 32.99 55.14 24.92
C ALA A 11 32.45 53.98 24.07
N GLY A 12 31.16 53.84 24.04
CA GLY A 12 30.48 52.84 23.18
C GLY A 12 30.46 53.27 21.73
N LEU A 13 31.13 52.54 20.88
CA LEU A 13 31.04 52.69 19.43
C LEU A 13 29.79 51.93 18.93
N ALA A 14 28.70 52.66 18.60
CA ALA A 14 27.49 52.11 18.04
C ALA A 14 27.72 51.83 16.55
N ILE A 15 27.89 50.53 16.19
CA ILE A 15 27.94 50.10 14.77
C ILE A 15 26.50 49.92 14.34
N TRP A 16 26.00 50.79 13.44
CA TRP A 16 24.73 50.63 12.77
C TRP A 16 24.88 49.59 11.67
N LEU A 17 24.37 48.38 11.89
CA LEU A 17 24.19 47.38 10.85
C LEU A 17 22.84 47.67 10.15
N SER A 18 22.88 48.19 8.94
CA SER A 18 21.72 48.32 8.07
C SER A 18 21.27 46.92 7.62
N PRO A 19 19.99 46.55 7.76
CA PRO A 19 19.52 45.29 7.20
C PRO A 19 19.52 45.38 5.68
N VAL A 20 20.33 44.55 5.03
CA VAL A 20 20.25 44.31 3.59
C VAL A 20 19.02 43.42 3.34
N SER A 21 17.89 44.06 3.08
CA SER A 21 16.69 43.36 2.58
C SER A 21 16.85 43.12 1.08
N GLY A 22 17.51 42.04 0.72
CA GLY A 22 17.39 41.48 -0.62
C GLY A 22 16.01 40.84 -0.76
N PRO A 23 15.34 40.96 -1.95
CA PRO A 23 14.08 40.28 -2.16
C PRO A 23 14.28 38.78 -2.01
N ALA A 24 13.60 38.16 -1.06
CA ALA A 24 13.50 36.71 -0.96
C ALA A 24 12.84 36.23 -2.27
N GLN A 25 13.65 35.63 -3.13
CA GLN A 25 13.16 34.99 -4.35
C GLN A 25 12.32 33.79 -3.89
N GLU A 26 11.00 33.97 -3.91
CA GLU A 26 10.04 32.91 -3.69
C GLU A 26 10.22 31.89 -4.82
N VAL A 27 10.96 30.82 -4.52
CA VAL A 27 11.06 29.68 -5.42
C VAL A 27 9.67 29.06 -5.46
N ALA A 28 8.87 29.47 -6.45
CA ALA A 28 7.59 28.85 -6.75
C ALA A 28 7.86 27.38 -7.05
N THR A 29 7.66 26.52 -6.05
CA THR A 29 7.64 25.08 -6.24
C THR A 29 6.50 24.78 -7.20
N LYS A 30 6.84 24.48 -8.46
CA LYS A 30 5.87 24.04 -9.46
C LYS A 30 5.08 22.87 -8.83
N SER A 31 3.80 23.07 -8.55
CA SER A 31 2.95 22.01 -8.03
C SER A 31 2.97 20.85 -9.01
N GLN A 32 3.35 19.65 -8.52
CA GLN A 32 3.36 18.42 -9.33
C GLN A 32 1.96 18.19 -9.91
N SER A 33 1.84 18.10 -11.24
CA SER A 33 0.59 17.77 -11.91
C SER A 33 0.39 16.25 -12.00
N TYR A 34 -0.88 15.85 -12.10
CA TYR A 34 -1.27 14.44 -12.17
C TYR A 34 -2.34 14.23 -13.24
N GLU A 35 -2.33 13.03 -13.80
CA GLU A 35 -3.34 12.57 -14.74
C GLU A 35 -3.96 11.25 -14.28
N THR A 36 -5.14 10.93 -14.83
CA THR A 36 -5.81 9.64 -14.65
C THR A 36 -6.13 9.02 -16.01
N LYS A 37 -5.72 7.79 -16.22
CA LYS A 37 -6.21 6.94 -17.32
C LYS A 37 -7.16 5.92 -16.73
N SER A 38 -8.41 5.94 -17.16
CA SER A 38 -9.48 5.15 -16.55
C SER A 38 -9.92 3.98 -17.42
N ASN A 39 -10.49 2.96 -16.77
CA ASN A 39 -11.16 1.80 -17.40
C ASN A 39 -10.27 0.98 -18.36
N ILE A 40 -8.99 0.83 -18.01
CA ILE A 40 -8.05 0.03 -18.76
C ILE A 40 -8.31 -1.46 -18.44
N GLY A 41 -8.54 -2.29 -19.46
CA GLY A 41 -8.60 -3.74 -19.29
C GLY A 41 -7.21 -4.31 -19.03
N TYR A 42 -7.08 -5.16 -18.02
CA TYR A 42 -5.80 -5.77 -17.67
C TYR A 42 -5.64 -7.23 -18.13
N TYR A 43 -6.67 -7.79 -18.76
CA TYR A 43 -6.57 -9.02 -19.53
C TYR A 43 -6.39 -8.73 -21.01
N PRO A 44 -5.79 -9.67 -21.79
CA PRO A 44 -5.74 -9.57 -23.23
C PRO A 44 -7.16 -9.43 -23.82
N LYS A 45 -7.28 -8.65 -24.89
CA LYS A 45 -8.55 -8.54 -25.63
C LYS A 45 -8.94 -9.90 -26.23
N GLY A 46 -10.24 -10.22 -26.19
CA GLY A 46 -10.78 -11.42 -26.85
C GLY A 46 -11.05 -12.60 -25.91
N THR A 47 -11.05 -12.40 -24.59
CA THR A 47 -11.57 -13.44 -23.69
C THR A 47 -13.07 -13.60 -23.93
N SER A 48 -13.58 -14.84 -23.90
CA SER A 48 -15.01 -15.15 -24.06
C SER A 48 -15.84 -14.83 -22.81
N ASP A 49 -15.20 -14.56 -21.66
CA ASP A 49 -15.86 -14.24 -20.42
C ASP A 49 -16.31 -12.75 -20.41
N ALA A 50 -17.60 -12.53 -20.65
CA ALA A 50 -18.19 -11.19 -20.66
C ALA A 50 -18.05 -10.46 -19.31
N TYR A 51 -18.19 -11.19 -18.18
CA TYR A 51 -18.05 -10.60 -16.86
C TYR A 51 -16.60 -10.18 -16.57
N GLN A 52 -15.62 -10.98 -16.99
CA GLN A 52 -14.21 -10.62 -16.91
C GLN A 52 -13.92 -9.37 -17.74
N ASN A 53 -14.42 -9.30 -18.97
CA ASN A 53 -14.22 -8.15 -19.86
C ASN A 53 -14.83 -6.86 -19.30
N ASP A 54 -15.97 -6.95 -18.63
CA ASP A 54 -16.65 -5.82 -18.02
C ASP A 54 -15.97 -5.39 -16.70
N ARG A 55 -15.74 -6.35 -15.80
CA ARG A 55 -15.31 -6.08 -14.44
C ARG A 55 -13.81 -5.90 -14.27
N CYS A 56 -12.97 -6.63 -15.01
CA CYS A 56 -11.53 -6.61 -14.85
C CYS A 56 -10.90 -5.37 -15.49
N ARG A 57 -11.13 -4.23 -14.84
CA ARG A 57 -10.69 -2.89 -15.22
C ARG A 57 -9.88 -2.25 -14.11
N LEU A 58 -8.91 -1.43 -14.51
CA LEU A 58 -8.13 -0.61 -13.59
C LEU A 58 -8.08 0.85 -14.05
N ASP A 59 -7.77 1.75 -13.09
CA ASP A 59 -7.42 3.13 -13.37
C ASP A 59 -6.00 3.39 -12.91
N VAL A 60 -5.27 4.20 -13.66
CA VAL A 60 -3.92 4.65 -13.32
C VAL A 60 -3.94 6.14 -13.06
N TYR A 61 -3.75 6.54 -11.80
CA TYR A 61 -3.51 7.92 -11.39
C TYR A 61 -2.00 8.10 -11.19
N TYR A 62 -1.38 9.05 -11.89
CA TYR A 62 0.08 9.16 -11.90
C TYR A 62 0.57 10.60 -12.03
N PRO A 63 1.76 10.94 -11.46
CA PRO A 63 2.38 12.25 -11.63
C PRO A 63 2.93 12.42 -13.04
N THR A 64 2.74 13.59 -13.66
CA THR A 64 3.24 13.92 -14.98
C THR A 64 4.54 14.74 -14.91
N GLY A 65 5.38 14.63 -15.94
CA GLY A 65 6.64 15.39 -15.99
C GLY A 65 7.76 14.90 -15.09
N VAL A 66 7.57 13.79 -14.38
CA VAL A 66 8.59 13.10 -13.57
C VAL A 66 8.71 11.65 -14.00
N LYS A 67 9.83 11.02 -13.63
CA LYS A 67 10.13 9.61 -13.96
C LYS A 67 10.51 8.85 -12.70
N ASN A 68 10.49 7.52 -12.82
CA ASN A 68 10.90 6.58 -11.77
C ASN A 68 10.11 6.72 -10.45
N PHE A 69 8.86 7.19 -10.51
CA PHE A 69 8.02 7.27 -9.33
C PHE A 69 7.58 5.87 -8.86
N PRO A 70 7.37 5.70 -7.54
CA PRO A 70 6.80 4.47 -7.01
C PRO A 70 5.31 4.36 -7.35
N THR A 71 4.84 3.12 -7.45
CA THR A 71 3.46 2.80 -7.81
C THR A 71 2.84 1.90 -6.76
N VAL A 72 1.63 2.22 -6.31
CA VAL A 72 0.82 1.36 -5.44
C VAL A 72 -0.29 0.74 -6.25
N VAL A 73 -0.31 -0.60 -6.34
CA VAL A 73 -1.48 -1.33 -6.82
C VAL A 73 -2.44 -1.48 -5.65
N TRP A 74 -3.62 -0.88 -5.77
CA TRP A 74 -4.60 -0.77 -4.70
C TRP A 74 -5.85 -1.59 -5.00
N PHE A 75 -6.15 -2.55 -4.13
CA PHE A 75 -7.36 -3.37 -4.17
C PHE A 75 -8.39 -2.86 -3.15
N HIS A 76 -9.64 -2.66 -3.60
CA HIS A 76 -10.74 -2.26 -2.73
C HIS A 76 -11.18 -3.39 -1.79
N GLY A 77 -11.84 -3.04 -0.69
CA GLY A 77 -12.51 -3.97 0.20
C GLY A 77 -13.87 -4.43 -0.33
N GLY A 78 -14.70 -4.96 0.56
CA GLY A 78 -16.07 -5.39 0.26
C GLY A 78 -16.27 -6.92 0.30
N GLY A 79 -15.45 -7.63 1.08
CA GLY A 79 -15.66 -9.04 1.40
C GLY A 79 -15.56 -9.99 0.20
N LEU A 80 -14.92 -9.60 -0.90
CA LEU A 80 -14.91 -10.32 -2.19
C LEU A 80 -16.31 -10.44 -2.83
N THR A 81 -17.32 -9.78 -2.28
CA THR A 81 -18.72 -9.84 -2.75
C THR A 81 -19.22 -8.49 -3.27
N GLY A 82 -18.49 -7.42 -3.02
CA GLY A 82 -18.83 -6.05 -3.41
C GLY A 82 -17.62 -5.14 -3.49
N GLY A 83 -17.86 -3.86 -3.73
CA GLY A 83 -16.83 -2.82 -3.82
C GLY A 83 -16.50 -2.42 -5.25
N GLU A 84 -15.86 -1.26 -5.37
CA GLU A 84 -15.44 -0.64 -6.63
C GLU A 84 -14.07 0.00 -6.49
N LYS A 85 -13.32 -0.01 -7.61
CA LYS A 85 -12.04 0.69 -7.70
C LYS A 85 -12.23 2.18 -7.44
N SER A 86 -11.41 2.74 -6.59
CA SER A 86 -11.38 4.17 -6.30
C SER A 86 -9.99 4.60 -5.90
N ILE A 87 -9.61 5.82 -6.24
CA ILE A 87 -8.33 6.38 -5.83
C ILE A 87 -8.50 6.98 -4.44
N PRO A 88 -7.85 6.43 -3.39
CA PRO A 88 -7.97 6.98 -2.05
C PRO A 88 -7.57 8.46 -2.00
N PRO A 89 -8.45 9.37 -1.51
CA PRO A 89 -8.19 10.81 -1.56
C PRO A 89 -6.86 11.23 -0.92
N ARG A 90 -6.49 10.61 0.20
CA ARG A 90 -5.24 10.92 0.92
C ARG A 90 -3.96 10.47 0.20
N LEU A 91 -4.07 9.60 -0.79
CA LEU A 91 -2.93 9.19 -1.62
C LEU A 91 -2.73 10.08 -2.84
N LYS A 92 -3.69 10.98 -3.15
CA LYS A 92 -3.55 11.93 -4.25
C LYS A 92 -2.45 12.97 -3.97
N ASN A 93 -1.70 13.33 -5.01
CA ASN A 93 -0.65 14.36 -4.98
C ASN A 93 0.50 14.06 -3.98
N LYS A 94 0.88 12.77 -3.84
CA LYS A 94 1.91 12.32 -2.87
C LYS A 94 3.20 11.80 -3.51
N GLY A 95 3.45 12.08 -4.79
CA GLY A 95 4.65 11.62 -5.49
C GLY A 95 4.62 10.14 -5.88
N VAL A 96 3.49 9.48 -5.71
CA VAL A 96 3.26 8.07 -6.06
C VAL A 96 2.19 7.96 -7.14
N ALA A 97 2.27 6.93 -7.97
CA ALA A 97 1.14 6.52 -8.80
C ALA A 97 0.25 5.53 -8.04
N ILE A 98 -1.05 5.54 -8.35
CA ILE A 98 -2.03 4.59 -7.81
C ILE A 98 -2.68 3.86 -8.97
N VAL A 99 -2.55 2.54 -8.99
CA VAL A 99 -3.28 1.65 -9.88
C VAL A 99 -4.41 1.04 -9.07
N THR A 100 -5.63 1.55 -9.25
CA THR A 100 -6.79 1.03 -8.52
C THR A 100 -7.55 0.02 -9.38
N VAL A 101 -7.95 -1.10 -8.79
CA VAL A 101 -8.33 -2.31 -9.50
C VAL A 101 -9.72 -2.79 -9.14
N ASN A 102 -10.56 -3.06 -10.15
CA ASN A 102 -11.75 -3.90 -10.04
C ASN A 102 -11.38 -5.35 -10.37
N TYR A 103 -11.84 -6.27 -9.57
CA TYR A 103 -11.70 -7.72 -9.75
C TYR A 103 -13.08 -8.39 -9.69
N ARG A 104 -13.23 -9.57 -10.28
CA ARG A 104 -14.51 -10.31 -10.27
C ARG A 104 -14.88 -10.70 -8.84
N LEU A 105 -16.18 -10.78 -8.57
CA LEU A 105 -16.75 -10.90 -7.24
C LEU A 105 -17.61 -12.16 -7.09
N SER A 106 -17.63 -12.74 -5.90
CA SER A 106 -18.58 -13.75 -5.48
C SER A 106 -19.99 -13.13 -5.43
N PRO A 107 -21.09 -13.85 -5.73
CA PRO A 107 -21.11 -15.26 -6.15
C PRO A 107 -20.99 -15.48 -7.67
N LYS A 108 -20.76 -14.42 -8.48
CA LYS A 108 -20.63 -14.54 -9.94
C LYS A 108 -19.40 -15.37 -10.34
N VAL A 109 -18.36 -15.34 -9.53
CA VAL A 109 -17.23 -16.26 -9.58
C VAL A 109 -16.94 -16.81 -8.19
N LYS A 110 -16.14 -17.88 -8.13
CA LYS A 110 -15.67 -18.46 -6.88
C LYS A 110 -14.14 -18.38 -6.78
N SER A 111 -13.60 -18.62 -5.60
CA SER A 111 -12.17 -18.81 -5.42
C SER A 111 -11.65 -19.86 -6.39
N PRO A 112 -10.47 -19.65 -7.05
CA PRO A 112 -9.52 -18.57 -6.81
C PRO A 112 -9.65 -17.38 -7.79
N ALA A 113 -10.75 -17.22 -8.54
CA ALA A 113 -10.85 -16.26 -9.65
C ALA A 113 -10.46 -14.82 -9.29
N TYR A 114 -10.83 -14.33 -8.09
CA TYR A 114 -10.46 -12.97 -7.66
C TYR A 114 -8.98 -12.84 -7.29
N ILE A 115 -8.30 -13.92 -6.88
CA ILE A 115 -6.85 -13.93 -6.68
C ILE A 115 -6.15 -13.92 -8.06
N GLU A 116 -6.66 -14.66 -9.03
CA GLU A 116 -6.17 -14.65 -10.41
C GLU A 116 -6.30 -13.27 -11.05
N ASP A 117 -7.44 -12.60 -10.84
CA ASP A 117 -7.66 -11.24 -11.32
C ASP A 117 -6.69 -10.24 -10.66
N ALA A 118 -6.45 -10.38 -9.35
CA ALA A 118 -5.48 -9.55 -8.65
C ALA A 118 -4.06 -9.77 -9.19
N ALA A 119 -3.65 -11.02 -9.45
CA ALA A 119 -2.36 -11.34 -10.07
C ALA A 119 -2.23 -10.74 -11.47
N ALA A 120 -3.26 -10.87 -12.30
CA ALA A 120 -3.27 -10.29 -13.64
C ALA A 120 -3.14 -8.75 -13.62
N ALA A 121 -3.80 -8.06 -12.68
CA ALA A 121 -3.69 -6.61 -12.52
C ALA A 121 -2.29 -6.17 -12.06
N VAL A 122 -1.66 -6.90 -11.12
CA VAL A 122 -0.28 -6.65 -10.71
C VAL A 122 0.68 -6.92 -11.89
N ALA A 123 0.48 -8.00 -12.61
CA ALA A 123 1.29 -8.33 -13.80
C ALA A 123 1.17 -7.26 -14.88
N TRP A 124 -0.05 -6.79 -15.16
CA TRP A 124 -0.28 -5.67 -16.06
C TRP A 124 0.52 -4.43 -15.62
N THR A 125 0.56 -4.14 -14.32
CA THR A 125 1.30 -3.00 -13.78
C THR A 125 2.80 -3.15 -14.03
N PHE A 126 3.40 -4.30 -13.78
CA PHE A 126 4.80 -4.59 -14.10
C PHE A 126 5.13 -4.40 -15.59
N GLN A 127 4.21 -4.78 -16.47
CA GLN A 127 4.40 -4.70 -17.91
C GLN A 127 4.23 -3.28 -18.47
N ASN A 128 3.42 -2.42 -17.83
CA ASN A 128 2.98 -1.17 -18.44
C ASN A 128 3.39 0.10 -17.70
N ILE A 129 3.74 0.05 -16.41
CA ILE A 129 3.91 1.27 -15.59
C ILE A 129 5.02 2.19 -16.09
N GLU A 130 6.04 1.67 -16.76
CA GLU A 130 7.12 2.45 -17.36
C GLU A 130 6.62 3.37 -18.49
N THR A 131 5.55 3.01 -19.19
CA THR A 131 4.92 3.86 -20.23
C THR A 131 4.28 5.12 -19.64
N PHE A 132 3.93 5.08 -18.36
CA PHE A 132 3.42 6.22 -17.58
C PHE A 132 4.56 7.01 -16.90
N GLY A 133 5.77 6.47 -16.91
CA GLY A 133 6.94 7.07 -16.26
C GLY A 133 7.25 6.51 -14.87
N GLY A 134 6.54 5.49 -14.38
CA GLY A 134 6.85 4.79 -13.16
C GLY A 134 8.04 3.84 -13.30
N SER A 135 8.42 3.17 -12.23
CA SER A 135 9.46 2.14 -12.23
C SER A 135 8.87 0.79 -11.84
N LYS A 136 9.16 -0.24 -12.65
CA LYS A 136 8.78 -1.63 -12.34
C LYS A 136 9.49 -2.20 -11.10
N ASP A 137 10.59 -1.58 -10.66
CA ASP A 137 11.32 -1.99 -9.46
C ASP A 137 10.81 -1.26 -8.20
N ARG A 138 9.75 -0.43 -8.33
CA ARG A 138 9.15 0.36 -7.26
C ARG A 138 7.64 0.15 -7.17
N ILE A 139 7.19 -1.08 -7.42
CA ILE A 139 5.77 -1.46 -7.33
C ILE A 139 5.48 -2.02 -5.94
N PHE A 140 4.53 -1.39 -5.25
CA PHE A 140 4.00 -1.83 -3.97
C PHE A 140 2.58 -2.37 -4.18
N VAL A 141 2.21 -3.41 -3.44
CA VAL A 141 0.86 -3.99 -3.52
C VAL A 141 0.15 -3.79 -2.19
N SER A 142 -1.04 -3.25 -2.24
CA SER A 142 -1.82 -2.87 -1.05
C SER A 142 -3.32 -3.00 -1.30
N GLY A 143 -4.09 -2.90 -0.25
CA GLY A 143 -5.54 -2.90 -0.29
C GLY A 143 -6.12 -2.98 1.11
N HIS A 144 -7.41 -2.71 1.22
CA HIS A 144 -8.13 -2.74 2.50
C HIS A 144 -9.04 -3.96 2.58
N SER A 145 -9.11 -4.62 3.75
CA SER A 145 -10.02 -5.74 4.00
C SER A 145 -9.81 -6.89 3.01
N ALA A 146 -10.80 -7.23 2.19
CA ALA A 146 -10.65 -8.20 1.09
C ALA A 146 -9.47 -7.84 0.16
N GLY A 147 -9.25 -6.55 -0.11
CA GLY A 147 -8.09 -6.09 -0.88
C GLY A 147 -6.76 -6.33 -0.15
N GLY A 148 -6.74 -6.24 1.17
CA GLY A 148 -5.58 -6.59 2.00
C GLY A 148 -5.25 -8.09 1.93
N TYR A 149 -6.27 -8.94 1.93
CA TYR A 149 -6.13 -10.37 1.68
C TYR A 149 -5.51 -10.64 0.30
N LEU A 150 -6.06 -10.01 -0.76
CA LEU A 150 -5.52 -10.18 -2.12
C LEU A 150 -4.06 -9.71 -2.20
N ALA A 151 -3.73 -8.56 -1.60
CA ALA A 151 -2.36 -8.05 -1.59
C ALA A 151 -1.39 -9.03 -0.91
N ALA A 152 -1.77 -9.63 0.21
CA ALA A 152 -0.96 -10.62 0.92
C ALA A 152 -0.82 -11.92 0.10
N MET A 153 -1.90 -12.43 -0.49
CA MET A 153 -1.86 -13.63 -1.33
C MET A 153 -0.92 -13.46 -2.53
N ILE A 154 -1.02 -12.34 -3.25
CA ILE A 154 -0.19 -12.10 -4.45
C ILE A 154 1.29 -12.00 -4.11
N GLY A 155 1.64 -11.42 -2.97
CA GLY A 155 3.04 -11.25 -2.59
C GLY A 155 3.68 -12.46 -1.91
N LEU A 156 2.89 -13.28 -1.21
CA LEU A 156 3.40 -14.43 -0.45
C LEU A 156 3.37 -15.72 -1.27
N ASP A 157 2.29 -15.98 -1.98
CA ASP A 157 2.17 -17.15 -2.86
C ASP A 157 2.71 -16.85 -4.27
N LYS A 158 3.93 -17.26 -4.53
CA LYS A 158 4.63 -17.01 -5.81
C LYS A 158 3.91 -17.59 -7.02
N ARG A 159 3.05 -18.61 -6.84
CA ARG A 159 2.36 -19.31 -7.94
C ARG A 159 1.50 -18.37 -8.79
N TRP A 160 0.91 -17.35 -8.17
CA TRP A 160 -0.02 -16.44 -8.85
C TRP A 160 0.67 -15.57 -9.89
N LEU A 161 1.76 -14.89 -9.52
CA LEU A 161 2.52 -14.07 -10.45
C LEU A 161 3.39 -14.90 -11.41
N ALA A 162 3.80 -16.11 -11.03
CA ALA A 162 4.53 -17.03 -11.92
C ALA A 162 3.71 -17.41 -13.17
N LYS A 163 2.37 -17.43 -13.10
CA LYS A 163 1.49 -17.60 -14.27
C LYS A 163 1.63 -16.49 -15.32
N HIS A 164 2.26 -15.38 -14.93
CA HIS A 164 2.51 -14.20 -15.78
C HIS A 164 4.01 -13.96 -16.01
N ASP A 165 4.87 -14.95 -15.76
CA ASP A 165 6.32 -14.87 -15.87
C ASP A 165 6.96 -13.79 -14.97
N ILE A 166 6.35 -13.51 -13.81
CA ILE A 166 6.83 -12.53 -12.84
C ILE A 166 7.14 -13.23 -11.51
N ASP A 167 8.33 -12.98 -10.98
CA ASP A 167 8.66 -13.37 -9.62
C ASP A 167 8.04 -12.40 -8.62
N ALA A 168 7.25 -12.91 -7.66
CA ALA A 168 6.61 -12.11 -6.63
C ALA A 168 7.62 -11.35 -5.75
N ASP A 169 8.86 -11.82 -5.65
CA ASP A 169 9.94 -11.15 -4.89
C ASP A 169 10.40 -9.83 -5.53
N ARG A 170 9.96 -9.54 -6.77
CA ARG A 170 10.16 -8.25 -7.41
C ARG A 170 9.22 -7.16 -6.92
N ILE A 171 8.19 -7.50 -6.16
CA ILE A 171 7.33 -6.52 -5.49
C ILE A 171 8.20 -5.77 -4.46
N ALA A 172 8.23 -4.44 -4.53
CA ALA A 172 9.05 -3.62 -3.63
C ALA A 172 8.55 -3.65 -2.17
N GLY A 173 7.27 -3.94 -1.94
CA GLY A 173 6.71 -4.13 -0.61
C GLY A 173 5.23 -4.42 -0.62
N LEU A 174 4.77 -5.10 0.42
CA LEU A 174 3.37 -5.49 0.66
C LEU A 174 2.79 -4.66 1.80
N ILE A 175 1.62 -4.08 1.60
CA ILE A 175 1.01 -3.21 2.60
C ILE A 175 -0.48 -3.55 2.76
N PRO A 176 -0.81 -4.73 3.30
CA PRO A 176 -2.20 -5.11 3.55
C PRO A 176 -2.78 -4.32 4.72
N TYR A 177 -3.96 -3.70 4.51
CA TYR A 177 -4.73 -3.05 5.56
C TYR A 177 -5.84 -3.98 6.02
N SER A 178 -5.77 -4.42 7.26
CA SER A 178 -6.81 -5.24 7.89
C SER A 178 -7.29 -6.42 7.02
N GLY A 179 -6.35 -7.05 6.31
CA GLY A 179 -6.61 -8.21 5.47
C GLY A 179 -6.79 -9.49 6.29
N HIS A 180 -7.56 -10.46 5.80
CA HIS A 180 -7.49 -11.81 6.32
C HIS A 180 -6.10 -12.42 6.07
N MET A 181 -5.56 -13.10 7.08
CA MET A 181 -4.31 -13.86 6.97
C MET A 181 -4.56 -15.38 7.02
N ILE A 182 -5.75 -15.78 7.44
CA ILE A 182 -6.33 -17.13 7.23
C ILE A 182 -7.16 -17.12 5.95
N ASP A 183 -7.80 -18.24 5.57
CA ASP A 183 -8.76 -18.30 4.47
C ASP A 183 -9.80 -17.21 4.64
N HIS A 184 -10.03 -16.42 3.58
CA HIS A 184 -11.03 -15.36 3.60
C HIS A 184 -12.43 -15.92 3.91
N HIS A 185 -13.24 -15.22 4.71
CA HIS A 185 -14.58 -15.70 5.12
C HIS A 185 -15.45 -16.09 3.92
N THR A 186 -15.40 -15.32 2.82
CA THR A 186 -16.13 -15.65 1.59
C THR A 186 -15.66 -16.97 0.98
N VAL A 187 -14.32 -17.23 0.98
CA VAL A 187 -13.76 -18.50 0.51
C VAL A 187 -14.25 -19.67 1.38
N ARG A 188 -14.27 -19.48 2.71
CA ARG A 188 -14.84 -20.48 3.62
C ARG A 188 -16.31 -20.72 3.37
N ALA A 189 -17.11 -19.64 3.19
CA ALA A 189 -18.54 -19.73 2.89
C ALA A 189 -18.82 -20.48 1.58
N GLU A 190 -18.04 -20.24 0.53
CA GLU A 190 -18.13 -20.96 -0.76
C GLU A 190 -17.87 -22.47 -0.62
N ARG A 191 -17.12 -22.86 0.42
CA ARG A 191 -16.77 -24.26 0.76
C ARG A 191 -17.71 -24.85 1.82
N GLY A 192 -18.72 -24.11 2.27
CA GLY A 192 -19.64 -24.55 3.33
C GLY A 192 -19.00 -24.59 4.72
N ILE A 193 -17.90 -23.87 4.94
CA ILE A 193 -17.18 -23.82 6.21
C ILE A 193 -17.71 -22.63 7.03
N PRO A 194 -18.15 -22.82 8.27
CA PRO A 194 -18.69 -21.75 9.11
C PRO A 194 -17.60 -20.73 9.50
N ASP A 195 -17.98 -19.46 9.70
CA ASP A 195 -17.07 -18.35 10.04
C ASP A 195 -16.31 -18.59 11.35
N THR A 196 -16.86 -19.37 12.26
CA THR A 196 -16.22 -19.74 13.54
C THR A 196 -15.06 -20.73 13.39
N ARG A 197 -14.88 -21.29 12.19
CA ARG A 197 -13.76 -22.23 11.92
C ARG A 197 -12.65 -21.54 11.17
N ALA A 198 -11.52 -21.31 11.82
CA ALA A 198 -10.29 -20.88 11.18
C ALA A 198 -9.73 -21.99 10.29
N ILE A 199 -9.38 -21.64 9.04
CA ILE A 199 -8.71 -22.54 8.08
C ILE A 199 -7.43 -21.86 7.61
N VAL A 200 -6.35 -22.61 7.54
CA VAL A 200 -5.07 -22.18 6.99
C VAL A 200 -4.61 -23.25 5.99
N ASP A 201 -4.99 -23.06 4.75
CA ASP A 201 -4.55 -23.89 3.63
C ASP A 201 -3.96 -23.03 2.51
N GLU A 202 -3.82 -23.56 1.32
CA GLU A 202 -3.20 -22.86 0.18
C GLU A 202 -3.92 -21.56 -0.27
N LEU A 203 -5.12 -21.28 0.26
CA LEU A 203 -5.87 -20.04 0.02
C LEU A 203 -5.72 -19.04 1.18
N ALA A 204 -4.90 -19.34 2.18
CA ALA A 204 -4.58 -18.48 3.29
C ALA A 204 -3.20 -17.82 3.11
N PRO A 205 -3.05 -16.49 3.23
CA PRO A 205 -1.72 -15.85 3.21
C PRO A 205 -0.74 -16.46 4.22
N LEU A 206 -1.22 -16.86 5.40
CA LEU A 206 -0.42 -17.43 6.48
C LEU A 206 0.23 -18.77 6.09
N PHE A 207 -0.36 -19.54 5.18
CA PHE A 207 0.21 -20.79 4.68
C PHE A 207 1.52 -20.57 3.90
N HIS A 208 1.68 -19.39 3.29
CA HIS A 208 2.79 -19.03 2.42
C HIS A 208 3.87 -18.17 3.10
N VAL A 209 3.93 -18.21 4.44
CA VAL A 209 4.98 -17.50 5.20
C VAL A 209 6.36 -17.99 4.75
N ARG A 210 7.24 -17.05 4.40
CA ARG A 210 8.59 -17.34 3.94
C ARG A 210 9.58 -16.23 4.28
N LYS A 211 10.86 -16.58 4.42
CA LYS A 211 11.94 -15.69 4.85
C LYS A 211 12.24 -14.58 3.82
N ASP A 212 12.16 -14.91 2.56
CA ASP A 212 12.61 -14.13 1.40
C ASP A 212 11.49 -13.36 0.68
N SER A 213 10.33 -13.23 1.33
CA SER A 213 9.21 -12.45 0.80
C SER A 213 9.55 -10.95 0.74
N PRO A 214 8.81 -10.15 -0.06
CA PRO A 214 8.95 -8.71 -0.06
C PRO A 214 8.77 -8.09 1.34
N PRO A 215 9.40 -6.93 1.64
CA PRO A 215 9.14 -6.18 2.86
C PRO A 215 7.63 -5.99 3.09
N MET A 216 7.16 -6.15 4.34
CA MET A 216 5.73 -6.16 4.64
C MET A 216 5.38 -5.20 5.78
N LEU A 217 4.35 -4.39 5.57
CA LEU A 217 3.72 -3.54 6.57
C LEU A 217 2.27 -3.96 6.77
N LEU A 218 1.98 -4.62 7.87
CA LEU A 218 0.63 -4.96 8.31
C LEU A 218 0.05 -3.77 9.08
N ILE A 219 -1.16 -3.32 8.74
CA ILE A 219 -1.85 -2.24 9.46
C ILE A 219 -3.26 -2.72 9.78
N THR A 220 -3.66 -2.62 11.05
CA THR A 220 -5.01 -2.94 11.52
C THR A 220 -5.65 -1.74 12.19
N GLY A 221 -6.96 -1.76 12.37
CA GLY A 221 -7.63 -0.93 13.36
C GLY A 221 -7.34 -1.40 14.78
N ASP A 222 -8.01 -0.79 15.73
CA ASP A 222 -7.99 -1.14 17.14
C ASP A 222 -8.57 -2.55 17.33
N ARG A 223 -7.87 -3.41 18.06
CA ARG A 223 -8.26 -4.82 18.26
C ARG A 223 -9.65 -5.01 18.86
N GLU A 224 -10.10 -4.06 19.68
CA GLU A 224 -11.41 -4.11 20.33
C GLU A 224 -12.53 -3.55 19.42
N LEU A 225 -12.17 -2.78 18.37
CA LEU A 225 -13.12 -2.16 17.45
C LEU A 225 -13.09 -2.77 16.05
N GLU A 226 -12.08 -3.59 15.74
CA GLU A 226 -11.95 -4.31 14.47
C GLU A 226 -13.00 -5.43 14.35
N MET A 227 -13.13 -5.96 13.15
CA MET A 227 -13.86 -7.23 12.94
C MET A 227 -13.18 -8.34 13.74
N LEU A 228 -13.97 -9.17 14.42
CA LEU A 228 -13.48 -10.23 15.28
C LEU A 228 -12.43 -11.11 14.58
N GLY A 229 -11.31 -11.32 15.27
CA GLY A 229 -10.18 -12.12 14.80
C GLY A 229 -9.24 -11.39 13.82
N ARG A 230 -9.59 -10.21 13.32
CA ARG A 230 -8.81 -9.55 12.28
C ARG A 230 -7.45 -9.05 12.77
N TYR A 231 -7.40 -8.45 13.95
CA TYR A 231 -6.14 -8.06 14.57
C TYR A 231 -5.27 -9.29 14.87
N GLU A 232 -5.86 -10.32 15.47
CA GLU A 232 -5.17 -11.56 15.86
C GLU A 232 -4.54 -12.27 14.66
N GLU A 233 -5.25 -12.34 13.52
CA GLU A 233 -4.73 -12.91 12.29
C GLU A 233 -3.48 -12.15 11.81
N ASN A 234 -3.51 -10.82 11.83
CA ASN A 234 -2.40 -9.99 11.41
C ASN A 234 -1.23 -10.04 12.41
N ALA A 235 -1.52 -10.05 13.71
CA ALA A 235 -0.50 -10.21 14.75
C ALA A 235 0.18 -11.59 14.69
N TYR A 236 -0.60 -12.64 14.41
CA TYR A 236 -0.05 -13.98 14.21
C TYR A 236 0.79 -14.07 12.93
N MET A 237 0.35 -13.48 11.82
CA MET A 237 1.14 -13.36 10.59
C MET A 237 2.48 -12.67 10.87
N TRP A 238 2.49 -11.53 11.54
CA TRP A 238 3.72 -10.84 11.92
C TRP A 238 4.65 -11.74 12.77
N ARG A 239 4.09 -12.50 13.72
CA ARG A 239 4.86 -13.44 14.54
C ARG A 239 5.47 -14.54 13.68
N MET A 240 4.69 -15.14 12.78
CA MET A 240 5.14 -16.25 11.94
C MET A 240 6.19 -15.82 10.91
N MET A 241 6.08 -14.60 10.36
CA MET A 241 7.12 -14.00 9.51
C MET A 241 8.45 -13.90 10.27
N LYS A 242 8.43 -13.47 11.54
CA LYS A 242 9.63 -13.45 12.39
C LYS A 242 10.19 -14.84 12.67
N VAL A 243 9.32 -15.83 12.94
CA VAL A 243 9.73 -17.22 13.15
C VAL A 243 10.40 -17.79 11.90
N ALA A 244 9.89 -17.45 10.70
CA ALA A 244 10.50 -17.81 9.43
C ALA A 244 11.84 -17.08 9.15
N GLY A 245 12.19 -16.08 9.96
CA GLY A 245 13.42 -15.31 9.81
C GLY A 245 13.29 -14.11 8.89
N HIS A 246 12.07 -13.69 8.52
CA HIS A 246 11.82 -12.48 7.74
C HIS A 246 12.10 -11.24 8.61
N LYS A 247 12.98 -10.33 8.13
CA LYS A 247 13.50 -9.21 8.95
C LYS A 247 12.74 -7.90 8.76
N THR A 248 11.93 -7.78 7.72
CA THR A 248 11.32 -6.52 7.27
C THR A 248 9.79 -6.55 7.33
N THR A 249 9.22 -7.28 8.30
CA THR A 249 7.78 -7.24 8.61
C THR A 249 7.52 -6.32 9.80
N GLU A 250 6.67 -5.34 9.61
CA GLU A 250 6.18 -4.40 10.62
C GLU A 250 4.67 -4.62 10.82
N LEU A 251 4.18 -4.37 12.06
CA LEU A 251 2.76 -4.35 12.39
C LEU A 251 2.44 -3.05 13.10
N PHE A 252 1.37 -2.37 12.66
CA PHE A 252 0.80 -1.21 13.32
C PHE A 252 -0.67 -1.45 13.60
N GLU A 253 -1.05 -1.23 14.85
CA GLU A 253 -2.42 -1.13 15.32
C GLU A 253 -2.79 0.35 15.42
N LEU A 254 -3.96 0.72 14.90
CA LEU A 254 -4.48 2.08 14.95
C LEU A 254 -5.54 2.16 16.04
N ASP A 255 -5.10 2.47 17.25
CA ASP A 255 -5.92 2.63 18.44
C ASP A 255 -7.09 3.61 18.23
N GLY A 256 -8.29 3.23 18.63
CA GLY A 256 -9.52 4.00 18.49
C GLY A 256 -10.17 3.98 17.10
N TYR A 257 -9.63 3.25 16.11
CA TYR A 257 -10.21 3.15 14.77
C TYR A 257 -10.78 1.76 14.50
N ASN A 258 -12.06 1.68 14.11
CA ASN A 258 -12.65 0.42 13.65
C ASN A 258 -12.18 0.04 12.24
N HIS A 259 -12.65 -1.14 11.76
CA HIS A 259 -12.29 -1.70 10.46
C HIS A 259 -12.38 -0.74 9.28
N GLY A 260 -13.44 0.04 9.17
CA GLY A 260 -13.64 0.99 8.08
C GLY A 260 -12.83 2.28 8.26
N GLN A 261 -12.78 2.78 9.48
CA GLN A 261 -12.16 4.06 9.81
C GLN A 261 -10.63 4.02 9.72
N MET A 262 -10.00 2.84 9.96
CA MET A 262 -8.56 2.69 9.98
C MET A 262 -7.88 2.98 8.62
N ALA A 263 -8.60 2.86 7.51
CA ALA A 263 -8.03 3.01 6.17
C ALA A 263 -7.42 4.41 5.94
N GLU A 264 -8.13 5.46 6.35
CA GLU A 264 -7.68 6.84 6.16
C GLU A 264 -6.40 7.19 6.95
N PRO A 265 -6.28 6.92 8.28
CA PRO A 265 -5.06 7.16 9.04
C PRO A 265 -3.91 6.20 8.67
N ALA A 266 -4.18 5.07 8.01
CA ALA A 266 -3.16 4.14 7.53
C ALA A 266 -2.33 4.69 6.35
N HIS A 267 -2.90 5.56 5.51
CA HIS A 267 -2.20 6.07 4.32
C HIS A 267 -0.87 6.81 4.62
N PRO A 268 -0.75 7.66 5.64
CA PRO A 268 0.55 8.21 6.04
C PRO A 268 1.58 7.16 6.44
N LEU A 269 1.16 6.05 7.08
CA LEU A 269 2.06 4.93 7.42
C LEU A 269 2.57 4.24 6.15
N MET A 270 1.69 3.96 5.18
CA MET A 270 2.05 3.45 3.86
C MET A 270 3.10 4.33 3.18
N LEU A 271 2.86 5.64 3.10
CA LEU A 271 3.78 6.56 2.42
C LEU A 271 5.16 6.59 3.10
N ARG A 272 5.20 6.55 4.43
CA ARG A 272 6.47 6.44 5.18
C ARG A 272 7.18 5.12 4.91
N PHE A 273 6.45 4.02 4.88
CA PHE A 273 7.00 2.69 4.58
C PHE A 273 7.59 2.65 3.16
N ILE A 274 6.87 3.17 2.15
CA ILE A 274 7.37 3.29 0.77
C ILE A 274 8.69 4.08 0.75
N GLN A 275 8.75 5.25 1.38
CA GLN A 275 9.95 6.08 1.43
C GLN A 275 11.12 5.38 2.14
N LYS A 276 10.85 4.67 3.26
CA LYS A 276 11.86 3.90 4.01
C LYS A 276 12.43 2.77 3.15
N THR A 277 11.56 1.99 2.53
CA THR A 277 11.96 0.84 1.70
C THR A 277 12.81 1.28 0.52
N LEU A 278 12.42 2.34 -0.18
CA LEU A 278 13.17 2.86 -1.34
C LEU A 278 14.53 3.45 -0.99
N LYS A 279 14.76 3.89 0.25
CA LYS A 279 16.07 4.36 0.71
C LYS A 279 17.04 3.22 1.07
N GLN A 280 16.53 2.00 1.26
CA GLN A 280 17.31 0.83 1.63
C GLN A 280 17.77 0.02 0.40
N VAL A 281 17.22 0.33 -0.78
CA VAL A 281 17.70 -0.24 -2.06
C VAL A 281 18.88 0.62 -2.52
N PRO A 282 20.08 0.04 -2.66
CA PRO A 282 21.30 0.79 -3.07
C PRO A 282 21.22 1.40 -4.46
#